data_59763e79fd576868b60724bb6add7a7a
#
_entry.id   59763e79fd576868b60724bb6add7a7a
#
_cell.length_a   1.000
_cell.length_b   1.000
_cell.length_c   1.000
_cell.angle_alpha   90.00
_cell.angle_beta   90.00
_cell.angle_gamma   90.00
#
_symmetry.space_group_name_H-M   'P 1'
#
loop_
_entity.id
_entity.type
_entity.pdbx_description
1 polymer ?
#
loop_
_entity_poly.entity_id
_entity_poly.type
_entity_poly.pdbx_seq_one_letter_code
_entity_poly.pdbx_strand_id
1 'polypeptide(L)'
;MKKIFFTIVLILVILAGYFLFWPVPIEPVAWNAPAAAGYTGPHAVNTGLSHLNLIELGAEEGPEHVALGKDGRLYVSVGSGNILRMNPDGSGQEVFIRTGGRVLGFDFDAAGNLIAADAIRGLLSVSPRGEVTLLTRSVNGDPIRYADAVVVARSGLIYLSDASRRFSPAQWGGPFEASILDIMEMSSTGRVLAYDPAQKSARVVAKGFCFANGLALSRDEQHLFVNETGKYRLWKVSVHAKDLDIARPGDQAKVMFDNLPGFPDNLMRGRNGKIWLGFAKPRNPDLDQMGSKPFLRKIILRLPRSLWPVPKAYGHVFAFTEDGRVVADLQDPDGAYPETTGVTETADRLYIQSLHAKGLGWLPK
;
A
#
# COMPACT_ATOMS: atom_id res chain seq x y z
N MET A 1 33.07 41.12 -19.50
CA MET A 1 31.78 40.70 -20.05
C MET A 1 31.86 39.38 -20.84
N LYS A 2 32.72 39.22 -21.85
CA LYS A 2 32.83 37.97 -22.66
C LYS A 2 33.10 36.72 -21.78
N LYS A 3 34.04 36.73 -20.86
CA LYS A 3 34.34 35.60 -19.95
C LYS A 3 33.13 35.17 -19.12
N ILE A 4 32.41 36.11 -18.56
CA ILE A 4 31.18 35.83 -17.77
C ILE A 4 30.10 35.19 -18.63
N PHE A 5 29.92 35.71 -19.85
CA PHE A 5 28.97 35.14 -20.81
C PHE A 5 29.33 33.67 -21.15
N PHE A 6 30.58 33.38 -21.48
CA PHE A 6 31.05 32.02 -21.79
C PHE A 6 30.87 31.09 -20.56
N THR A 7 31.15 31.57 -19.33
CA THR A 7 30.95 30.77 -18.13
C THR A 7 29.47 30.43 -17.92
N ILE A 8 28.56 31.40 -18.12
CA ILE A 8 27.12 31.16 -18.02
C ILE A 8 26.66 30.14 -19.07
N VAL A 9 27.07 30.30 -20.31
CA VAL A 9 26.73 29.36 -21.39
C VAL A 9 27.24 27.94 -21.07
N LEU A 10 28.48 27.80 -20.57
CA LEU A 10 29.02 26.51 -20.18
C LEU A 10 28.21 25.87 -19.04
N ILE A 11 27.81 26.63 -18.01
CA ILE A 11 26.97 26.14 -16.95
C ILE A 11 25.61 25.68 -17.47
N LEU A 12 24.97 26.44 -18.34
CA LEU A 12 23.69 26.05 -18.95
C LEU A 12 23.82 24.78 -19.78
N VAL A 13 24.91 24.59 -20.53
CA VAL A 13 25.18 23.37 -21.31
C VAL A 13 25.37 22.17 -20.38
N ILE A 14 26.12 22.33 -19.29
CA ILE A 14 26.32 21.27 -18.28
C ILE A 14 24.98 20.88 -17.62
N LEU A 15 24.18 21.88 -17.21
CA LEU A 15 22.85 21.64 -16.61
C LEU A 15 21.92 20.95 -17.62
N ALA A 16 21.88 21.41 -18.87
CA ALA A 16 21.10 20.77 -19.92
C ALA A 16 21.56 19.31 -20.13
N GLY A 17 22.86 19.06 -20.18
CA GLY A 17 23.43 17.71 -20.26
C GLY A 17 22.99 16.84 -19.10
N TYR A 18 23.03 17.36 -17.87
CA TYR A 18 22.56 16.66 -16.69
C TYR A 18 21.08 16.30 -16.79
N PHE A 19 20.20 17.28 -17.05
CA PHE A 19 18.76 17.06 -17.12
C PHE A 19 18.32 16.21 -18.32
N LEU A 20 19.07 16.17 -19.39
CA LEU A 20 18.74 15.36 -20.57
C LEU A 20 19.27 13.93 -20.47
N PHE A 21 20.48 13.74 -19.94
CA PHE A 21 21.21 12.48 -20.11
C PHE A 21 21.61 11.76 -18.82
N TRP A 22 21.58 12.43 -17.65
CA TRP A 22 21.95 11.74 -16.42
C TRP A 22 21.05 10.53 -16.19
N PRO A 23 21.59 9.32 -15.93
CA PRO A 23 20.80 8.12 -15.80
C PRO A 23 19.89 8.18 -14.58
N VAL A 24 18.66 7.70 -14.74
CA VAL A 24 17.68 7.48 -13.64
C VAL A 24 17.20 6.03 -13.68
N PRO A 25 16.77 5.47 -12.55
CA PRO A 25 16.47 4.03 -12.44
C PRO A 25 15.19 3.60 -13.15
N ILE A 26 14.36 4.54 -13.64
CA ILE A 26 13.06 4.25 -14.22
C ILE A 26 13.05 4.31 -15.74
N GLU A 27 12.22 3.46 -16.35
CA GLU A 27 11.84 3.50 -17.76
C GLU A 27 10.33 3.76 -17.89
N PRO A 28 9.90 5.04 -17.79
CA PRO A 28 8.49 5.37 -17.61
C PRO A 28 7.63 4.95 -18.80
N VAL A 29 6.51 4.28 -18.49
CA VAL A 29 5.48 3.94 -19.46
C VAL A 29 4.42 5.04 -19.48
N ALA A 30 4.01 5.49 -20.67
CA ALA A 30 2.98 6.51 -20.79
C ALA A 30 1.62 5.98 -20.33
N TRP A 31 0.94 6.78 -19.52
CA TRP A 31 -0.41 6.53 -19.07
C TRP A 31 -1.20 7.85 -19.02
N ASN A 32 -2.39 7.84 -19.58
CA ASN A 32 -3.28 8.99 -19.52
C ASN A 32 -4.18 8.82 -18.29
N ALA A 33 -3.88 9.57 -17.24
CA ALA A 33 -4.72 9.60 -16.06
C ALA A 33 -6.11 10.15 -16.44
N PRO A 34 -7.21 9.53 -15.99
CA PRO A 34 -8.54 10.12 -16.14
C PRO A 34 -8.61 11.42 -15.35
N ALA A 35 -9.41 12.39 -15.81
CA ALA A 35 -9.61 13.64 -15.09
C ALA A 35 -10.10 13.34 -13.67
N ALA A 36 -9.40 13.89 -12.65
CA ALA A 36 -9.76 13.66 -11.27
C ALA A 36 -11.16 14.21 -10.98
N ALA A 37 -12.03 13.38 -10.40
CA ALA A 37 -13.34 13.80 -9.94
C ALA A 37 -13.26 14.77 -8.74
N GLY A 38 -12.10 14.80 -8.07
CA GLY A 38 -11.90 15.56 -6.83
C GLY A 38 -12.70 14.98 -5.66
N TYR A 39 -12.83 15.78 -4.62
CA TYR A 39 -13.56 15.41 -3.42
C TYR A 39 -15.06 15.76 -3.58
N THR A 40 -15.78 14.93 -4.31
CA THR A 40 -17.20 15.12 -4.66
C THR A 40 -18.02 13.85 -4.45
N GLY A 41 -19.34 13.96 -4.49
CA GLY A 41 -20.23 12.80 -4.34
C GLY A 41 -20.01 12.07 -3.01
N PRO A 42 -19.79 10.75 -3.03
CA PRO A 42 -19.57 10.00 -1.79
C PRO A 42 -18.26 10.36 -1.07
N HIS A 43 -17.34 11.03 -1.75
CA HIS A 43 -16.07 11.52 -1.22
C HIS A 43 -16.09 13.05 -1.00
N ALA A 44 -17.27 13.68 -0.83
CA ALA A 44 -17.36 15.10 -0.50
C ALA A 44 -16.58 15.41 0.79
N VAL A 45 -15.87 16.55 0.81
CA VAL A 45 -15.00 16.95 1.93
C VAL A 45 -15.77 16.90 3.26
N ASN A 46 -15.17 16.27 4.26
CA ASN A 46 -15.66 16.22 5.62
C ASN A 46 -14.48 16.23 6.63
N THR A 47 -14.78 16.23 7.92
CA THR A 47 -13.80 16.32 9.01
C THR A 47 -13.89 15.12 9.96
N GLY A 48 -14.35 13.98 9.46
CA GLY A 48 -14.57 12.77 10.27
C GLY A 48 -13.32 12.19 10.95
N LEU A 49 -12.12 12.55 10.48
CA LEU A 49 -10.84 12.16 11.10
C LEU A 49 -10.12 13.31 11.83
N SER A 50 -10.67 14.52 11.89
CA SER A 50 -9.96 15.68 12.45
C SER A 50 -9.76 15.63 13.98
N HIS A 51 -10.44 14.72 14.68
CA HIS A 51 -10.41 14.62 16.14
C HIS A 51 -10.19 13.16 16.60
N LEU A 52 -9.09 12.55 16.13
CA LEU A 52 -8.70 11.21 16.56
C LEU A 52 -8.16 11.23 17.99
N ASN A 53 -8.56 10.21 18.77
CA ASN A 53 -7.81 9.85 19.96
C ASN A 53 -6.53 9.13 19.54
N LEU A 54 -5.46 9.24 20.32
CA LEU A 54 -4.19 8.60 20.01
C LEU A 54 -3.80 7.60 21.10
N ILE A 55 -3.35 6.43 20.68
CA ILE A 55 -2.56 5.52 21.50
C ILE A 55 -1.10 5.83 21.18
N GLU A 56 -0.35 6.28 22.16
CA GLU A 56 1.09 6.54 22.01
C GLU A 56 1.83 5.23 21.77
N LEU A 57 2.78 5.25 20.83
CA LEU A 57 3.59 4.10 20.47
C LEU A 57 5.04 4.19 20.99
N GLY A 58 5.28 5.06 21.98
CA GLY A 58 6.60 5.32 22.51
C GLY A 58 7.54 5.96 21.48
N ALA A 59 8.65 5.28 21.19
CA ALA A 59 9.60 5.74 20.16
C ALA A 59 9.25 5.27 18.74
N GLU A 60 8.19 4.47 18.60
CA GLU A 60 7.75 3.93 17.31
C GLU A 60 6.79 4.90 16.59
N GLU A 61 6.79 4.84 15.26
CA GLU A 61 5.90 5.62 14.41
C GLU A 61 5.42 4.77 13.22
N GLY A 62 4.45 5.28 12.50
CA GLY A 62 3.91 4.63 11.31
C GLY A 62 3.20 3.31 11.62
N PRO A 63 2.06 3.34 12.36
CA PRO A 63 1.21 2.17 12.56
C PRO A 63 0.50 1.79 11.25
N GLU A 64 1.24 1.13 10.36
CA GLU A 64 0.83 0.93 8.97
C GLU A 64 -0.23 -0.15 8.80
N HIS A 65 -0.17 -1.20 9.61
CA HIS A 65 -1.16 -2.26 9.60
C HIS A 65 -1.51 -2.68 11.02
N VAL A 66 -2.80 -2.81 11.30
CA VAL A 66 -3.32 -3.17 12.61
C VAL A 66 -4.29 -4.33 12.47
N ALA A 67 -4.18 -5.34 13.29
CA ALA A 67 -5.16 -6.41 13.39
C ALA A 67 -5.37 -6.86 14.82
N LEU A 68 -6.60 -7.32 15.12
CA LEU A 68 -6.95 -7.92 16.39
C LEU A 68 -6.63 -9.41 16.35
N GLY A 69 -5.73 -9.85 17.21
CA GLY A 69 -5.38 -11.27 17.37
C GLY A 69 -6.50 -12.06 18.02
N LYS A 70 -6.42 -13.39 17.93
CA LYS A 70 -7.36 -14.31 18.59
C LYS A 70 -7.29 -14.25 20.12
N ASP A 71 -6.19 -13.75 20.67
CA ASP A 71 -5.96 -13.47 22.09
C ASP A 71 -6.64 -12.17 22.56
N GLY A 72 -7.33 -11.45 21.65
CA GLY A 72 -7.99 -10.20 21.93
C GLY A 72 -7.05 -8.99 22.01
N ARG A 73 -5.77 -9.15 21.67
CA ARG A 73 -4.78 -8.07 21.65
C ARG A 73 -4.65 -7.46 20.26
N LEU A 74 -4.31 -6.18 20.21
CA LEU A 74 -3.93 -5.52 18.97
C LEU A 74 -2.50 -5.85 18.62
N TYR A 75 -2.27 -6.11 17.33
CA TYR A 75 -0.96 -6.23 16.72
C TYR A 75 -0.80 -5.08 15.73
N VAL A 76 0.34 -4.42 15.75
CA VAL A 76 0.61 -3.21 14.97
C VAL A 76 1.97 -3.30 14.31
N SER A 77 2.04 -3.30 12.99
CA SER A 77 3.32 -3.13 12.28
C SER A 77 3.71 -1.65 12.29
N VAL A 78 4.97 -1.35 12.56
CA VAL A 78 5.46 0.02 12.70
C VAL A 78 6.67 0.30 11.80
N GLY A 79 7.00 1.58 11.62
CA GLY A 79 8.04 2.06 10.70
C GLY A 79 9.42 1.44 10.89
N SER A 80 9.79 1.08 12.11
CA SER A 80 11.05 0.40 12.40
C SER A 80 11.14 -1.05 11.89
N GLY A 81 10.01 -1.64 11.45
CA GLY A 81 9.90 -3.06 11.09
C GLY A 81 9.52 -3.98 12.25
N ASN A 82 9.32 -3.42 13.45
CA ASN A 82 8.78 -4.16 14.57
C ASN A 82 7.28 -4.44 14.39
N ILE A 83 6.79 -5.50 15.01
CA ILE A 83 5.38 -5.67 15.29
C ILE A 83 5.18 -5.49 16.79
N LEU A 84 4.39 -4.50 17.17
CA LEU A 84 3.96 -4.29 18.54
C LEU A 84 2.74 -5.15 18.84
N ARG A 85 2.57 -5.50 20.12
CA ARG A 85 1.38 -6.14 20.65
C ARG A 85 0.94 -5.41 21.91
N MET A 86 -0.39 -5.16 22.05
CA MET A 86 -0.94 -4.38 23.16
C MET A 86 -2.40 -4.73 23.40
N ASN A 87 -2.95 -4.32 24.52
CA ASN A 87 -4.39 -4.34 24.74
C ASN A 87 -5.11 -3.33 23.82
N PRO A 88 -6.42 -3.48 23.55
CA PRO A 88 -7.17 -2.56 22.70
C PRO A 88 -7.16 -1.09 23.17
N ASP A 89 -6.91 -0.83 24.44
CA ASP A 89 -6.76 0.51 25.00
C ASP A 89 -5.34 1.09 24.91
N GLY A 90 -4.38 0.32 24.36
CA GLY A 90 -2.97 0.66 24.26
C GLY A 90 -2.11 0.25 25.44
N SER A 91 -2.71 -0.24 26.54
CA SER A 91 -1.95 -0.71 27.70
C SER A 91 -1.22 -2.03 27.42
N GLY A 92 -0.23 -2.36 28.26
CA GLY A 92 0.53 -3.60 28.12
C GLY A 92 1.29 -3.74 26.81
N GLN A 93 1.74 -2.60 26.27
CA GLN A 93 2.48 -2.55 24.99
C GLN A 93 3.84 -3.24 25.11
N GLU A 94 4.16 -4.06 24.13
CA GLU A 94 5.44 -4.75 24.00
C GLU A 94 5.82 -4.94 22.54
N VAL A 95 7.10 -5.11 22.27
CA VAL A 95 7.55 -5.58 20.95
C VAL A 95 7.33 -7.09 20.89
N PHE A 96 6.33 -7.51 20.10
CA PHE A 96 6.02 -8.93 19.90
C PHE A 96 7.11 -9.61 19.08
N ILE A 97 7.56 -9.00 17.99
CA ILE A 97 8.53 -9.61 17.07
C ILE A 97 9.33 -8.55 16.30
N ARG A 98 10.56 -8.92 15.98
CA ARG A 98 11.43 -8.25 15.01
C ARG A 98 11.76 -9.24 13.92
N THR A 99 11.25 -9.04 12.72
CA THR A 99 11.52 -9.94 11.58
C THR A 99 12.92 -9.75 11.01
N GLY A 100 13.53 -8.60 11.25
CA GLY A 100 14.78 -8.17 10.59
C GLY A 100 14.55 -7.68 9.15
N GLY A 101 13.28 -7.51 8.75
CA GLY A 101 12.83 -6.93 7.51
C GLY A 101 11.87 -5.77 7.77
N ARG A 102 10.83 -5.63 6.93
CA ARG A 102 9.79 -4.63 7.06
C ARG A 102 8.43 -5.26 6.77
N VAL A 103 7.67 -5.58 7.81
CA VAL A 103 6.30 -6.09 7.67
C VAL A 103 5.38 -4.92 7.34
N LEU A 104 4.69 -4.99 6.20
CA LEU A 104 3.71 -4.00 5.75
C LEU A 104 2.29 -4.46 6.07
N GLY A 105 1.93 -5.70 5.73
CA GLY A 105 0.64 -6.27 6.04
C GLY A 105 0.76 -7.63 6.74
N PHE A 106 -0.23 -7.99 7.54
CA PHE A 106 -0.33 -9.31 8.16
C PHE A 106 -1.77 -9.70 8.45
N ASP A 107 -2.01 -11.01 8.60
CA ASP A 107 -3.29 -11.61 8.97
C ASP A 107 -3.02 -12.82 9.86
N PHE A 108 -4.04 -13.41 10.45
CA PHE A 108 -3.91 -14.57 11.32
C PHE A 108 -4.50 -15.83 10.69
N ASP A 109 -3.74 -16.93 10.73
CA ASP A 109 -4.25 -18.23 10.34
C ASP A 109 -5.16 -18.87 11.42
N ALA A 110 -5.74 -20.03 11.11
CA ALA A 110 -6.62 -20.74 12.02
C ALA A 110 -5.93 -21.19 13.32
N ALA A 111 -4.61 -21.41 13.32
CA ALA A 111 -3.82 -21.78 14.48
C ALA A 111 -3.40 -20.57 15.34
N GLY A 112 -3.67 -19.33 14.87
CA GLY A 112 -3.26 -18.09 15.53
C GLY A 112 -1.83 -17.66 15.19
N ASN A 113 -1.21 -18.26 14.17
CA ASN A 113 0.04 -17.74 13.66
C ASN A 113 -0.22 -16.43 12.91
N LEU A 114 0.65 -15.45 13.10
CA LEU A 114 0.65 -14.21 12.34
C LEU A 114 1.37 -14.47 11.00
N ILE A 115 0.61 -14.36 9.91
CA ILE A 115 1.12 -14.51 8.55
C ILE A 115 1.47 -13.12 8.04
N ALA A 116 2.73 -12.89 7.70
CA ALA A 116 3.25 -11.56 7.42
C ALA A 116 3.77 -11.42 5.98
N ALA A 117 3.38 -10.34 5.32
CA ALA A 117 4.01 -9.81 4.12
C ALA A 117 5.18 -8.92 4.54
N ASP A 118 6.39 -9.45 4.45
CA ASP A 118 7.61 -8.71 4.75
C ASP A 118 8.25 -8.25 3.44
N ALA A 119 8.29 -6.94 3.22
CA ALA A 119 8.74 -6.32 1.98
C ALA A 119 10.20 -6.64 1.60
N ILE A 120 10.98 -7.15 2.54
CA ILE A 120 12.40 -7.53 2.35
C ILE A 120 12.56 -9.05 2.31
N ARG A 121 11.82 -9.77 3.17
CA ARG A 121 12.01 -11.20 3.40
C ARG A 121 11.01 -12.09 2.66
N GLY A 122 9.88 -11.54 2.18
CA GLY A 122 8.81 -12.27 1.51
C GLY A 122 7.68 -12.68 2.46
N LEU A 123 7.08 -13.85 2.27
CA LEU A 123 5.98 -14.35 3.08
C LEU A 123 6.50 -15.13 4.29
N LEU A 124 6.13 -14.68 5.48
CA LEU A 124 6.55 -15.27 6.75
C LEU A 124 5.35 -15.81 7.55
N SER A 125 5.60 -16.78 8.42
CA SER A 125 4.70 -17.19 9.49
C SER A 125 5.39 -16.94 10.82
N VAL A 126 4.69 -16.34 11.76
CA VAL A 126 5.17 -16.08 13.12
C VAL A 126 4.26 -16.79 14.10
N SER A 127 4.82 -17.73 14.89
CA SER A 127 4.04 -18.45 15.90
C SER A 127 3.55 -17.50 17.01
N PRO A 128 2.53 -17.88 17.80
CA PRO A 128 2.11 -17.10 18.99
C PRO A 128 3.25 -16.86 20.01
N ARG A 129 4.33 -17.63 19.92
CA ARG A 129 5.54 -17.47 20.76
C ARG A 129 6.58 -16.56 20.13
N GLY A 130 6.35 -16.02 18.93
CA GLY A 130 7.29 -15.16 18.22
C GLY A 130 8.34 -15.90 17.36
N GLU A 131 8.18 -17.20 17.10
CA GLU A 131 9.10 -17.95 16.22
C GLU A 131 8.79 -17.65 14.75
N VAL A 132 9.77 -17.15 14.01
CA VAL A 132 9.64 -16.74 12.62
C VAL A 132 10.04 -17.87 11.68
N THR A 133 9.14 -18.25 10.78
CA THR A 133 9.37 -19.22 9.72
C THR A 133 9.19 -18.54 8.35
N LEU A 134 10.14 -18.71 7.44
CA LEU A 134 10.00 -18.31 6.06
C LEU A 134 9.09 -19.30 5.32
N LEU A 135 7.94 -18.85 4.80
CA LEU A 135 7.05 -19.67 3.99
C LEU A 135 7.51 -19.71 2.53
N THR A 136 7.69 -18.54 1.93
CA THR A 136 8.27 -18.42 0.59
C THR A 136 8.81 -17.02 0.32
N ARG A 137 9.80 -16.93 -0.56
CA ARG A 137 10.30 -15.67 -1.12
C ARG A 137 10.33 -15.67 -2.65
N SER A 138 9.66 -16.66 -3.26
CA SER A 138 9.59 -16.76 -4.71
C SER A 138 8.33 -17.51 -5.16
N VAL A 139 7.94 -17.31 -6.40
CA VAL A 139 6.92 -18.07 -7.09
C VAL A 139 7.48 -18.56 -8.44
N ASN A 140 7.46 -19.88 -8.66
CA ASN A 140 8.03 -20.51 -9.89
C ASN A 140 9.48 -20.05 -10.17
N GLY A 141 10.30 -19.89 -9.13
CA GLY A 141 11.69 -19.43 -9.26
C GLY A 141 11.85 -17.91 -9.41
N ASP A 142 10.78 -17.15 -9.61
CA ASP A 142 10.82 -15.68 -9.71
C ASP A 142 10.64 -15.04 -8.32
N PRO A 143 11.60 -14.21 -7.86
CA PRO A 143 11.56 -13.64 -6.52
C PRO A 143 10.33 -12.77 -6.25
N ILE A 144 9.79 -12.86 -5.03
CA ILE A 144 8.89 -11.87 -4.45
C ILE A 144 9.77 -10.71 -4.01
N ARG A 145 9.60 -9.56 -4.64
CA ARG A 145 10.51 -8.42 -4.45
C ARG A 145 9.95 -7.36 -3.51
N TYR A 146 8.62 -7.31 -3.40
CA TYR A 146 7.93 -6.31 -2.62
C TYR A 146 6.62 -6.89 -2.05
N ALA A 147 6.74 -7.82 -1.10
CA ALA A 147 5.57 -8.33 -0.38
C ALA A 147 4.93 -7.18 0.41
N ASP A 148 3.64 -6.93 0.18
CA ASP A 148 2.94 -5.75 0.69
C ASP A 148 1.78 -6.14 1.60
N ALA A 149 0.68 -6.66 1.06
CA ALA A 149 -0.48 -7.07 1.83
C ALA A 149 -0.68 -8.59 1.79
N VAL A 150 -1.29 -9.14 2.84
CA VAL A 150 -1.61 -10.56 2.93
C VAL A 150 -2.98 -10.76 3.54
N VAL A 151 -3.72 -11.76 3.05
CA VAL A 151 -4.97 -12.23 3.65
C VAL A 151 -4.99 -13.76 3.68
N VAL A 152 -5.54 -14.32 4.75
CA VAL A 152 -5.64 -15.76 4.96
C VAL A 152 -7.09 -16.20 4.78
N ALA A 153 -7.33 -17.11 3.83
CA ALA A 153 -8.65 -17.71 3.61
C ALA A 153 -8.98 -18.75 4.68
N ARG A 154 -10.27 -19.03 4.90
CA ARG A 154 -10.74 -20.08 5.81
C ARG A 154 -10.23 -21.48 5.42
N SER A 155 -9.93 -21.68 4.13
CA SER A 155 -9.29 -22.90 3.62
C SER A 155 -7.84 -23.07 4.05
N GLY A 156 -7.20 -22.02 4.59
CA GLY A 156 -5.78 -21.95 4.90
C GLY A 156 -4.93 -21.46 3.73
N LEU A 157 -5.50 -21.23 2.54
CA LEU A 157 -4.77 -20.55 1.45
C LEU A 157 -4.42 -19.12 1.86
N ILE A 158 -3.23 -18.68 1.47
CA ILE A 158 -2.71 -17.35 1.77
C ILE A 158 -2.59 -16.59 0.47
N TYR A 159 -3.23 -15.42 0.38
CA TYR A 159 -3.07 -14.52 -0.75
C TYR A 159 -2.16 -13.37 -0.36
N LEU A 160 -1.23 -13.04 -1.26
CA LEU A 160 -0.16 -12.06 -1.05
C LEU A 160 -0.08 -11.12 -2.26
N SER A 161 0.00 -9.83 -2.04
CA SER A 161 0.42 -8.89 -3.07
C SER A 161 1.94 -8.78 -3.11
N ASP A 162 2.50 -8.79 -4.32
CA ASP A 162 3.89 -8.45 -4.64
C ASP A 162 3.82 -7.17 -5.47
N ALA A 163 3.95 -6.03 -4.79
CA ALA A 163 3.59 -4.72 -5.32
C ALA A 163 4.41 -4.35 -6.56
N SER A 164 5.67 -4.74 -6.58
CA SER A 164 6.58 -4.48 -7.70
C SER A 164 7.57 -5.62 -7.89
N ARG A 165 7.65 -6.14 -9.12
CA ARG A 165 8.73 -7.08 -9.52
C ARG A 165 10.00 -6.35 -9.96
N ARG A 166 9.96 -5.02 -10.06
CA ARG A 166 11.08 -4.20 -10.54
C ARG A 166 11.78 -3.47 -9.41
N PHE A 167 11.04 -2.84 -8.50
CA PHE A 167 11.61 -2.03 -7.44
C PHE A 167 11.45 -2.71 -6.08
N SER A 168 12.55 -3.27 -5.57
CA SER A 168 12.60 -3.94 -4.27
C SER A 168 12.96 -2.95 -3.17
N PRO A 169 12.25 -2.90 -2.03
CA PRO A 169 12.64 -2.11 -0.87
C PRO A 169 14.07 -2.37 -0.40
N ALA A 170 14.53 -3.60 -0.45
CA ALA A 170 15.91 -3.96 -0.07
C ALA A 170 16.98 -3.31 -0.96
N GLN A 171 16.65 -3.05 -2.23
CA GLN A 171 17.58 -2.44 -3.19
C GLN A 171 17.51 -0.92 -3.20
N TRP A 172 16.34 -0.34 -2.92
CA TRP A 172 16.06 1.08 -3.14
C TRP A 172 15.87 1.89 -1.84
N GLY A 173 16.32 1.35 -0.70
CA GLY A 173 16.38 2.11 0.55
C GLY A 173 15.10 2.10 1.38
N GLY A 174 14.14 1.23 1.05
CA GLY A 174 12.92 1.05 1.81
C GLY A 174 11.64 1.02 0.95
N PRO A 175 10.49 0.71 1.59
CA PRO A 175 9.21 0.64 0.88
C PRO A 175 8.83 1.96 0.22
N PHE A 176 8.96 3.08 0.91
CA PHE A 176 8.57 4.38 0.38
C PHE A 176 9.36 4.76 -0.89
N GLU A 177 10.69 4.60 -0.87
CA GLU A 177 11.55 4.88 -2.03
C GLU A 177 11.22 3.99 -3.23
N ALA A 178 11.03 2.70 -2.98
CA ALA A 178 10.70 1.73 -4.02
C ALA A 178 9.30 2.00 -4.62
N SER A 179 8.31 2.38 -3.80
CA SER A 179 6.96 2.71 -4.26
C SER A 179 6.94 3.95 -5.17
N ILE A 180 7.71 4.99 -4.82
CA ILE A 180 7.85 6.18 -5.67
C ILE A 180 8.39 5.80 -7.05
N LEU A 181 9.41 4.95 -7.12
CA LEU A 181 9.99 4.54 -8.39
C LEU A 181 9.00 3.73 -9.23
N ASP A 182 8.24 2.80 -8.64
CA ASP A 182 7.25 2.01 -9.34
C ASP A 182 6.10 2.89 -9.87
N ILE A 183 5.56 3.78 -9.04
CA ILE A 183 4.50 4.71 -9.42
C ILE A 183 5.00 5.71 -10.49
N MET A 184 6.23 6.20 -10.37
CA MET A 184 6.82 7.08 -11.37
C MET A 184 7.13 6.35 -12.68
N GLU A 185 7.34 5.05 -12.66
CA GLU A 185 7.59 4.24 -13.87
C GLU A 185 6.28 3.82 -14.55
N MET A 186 5.25 3.43 -13.80
CA MET A 186 3.97 2.93 -14.34
C MET A 186 4.12 1.65 -15.18
N SER A 187 5.14 0.83 -14.94
CA SER A 187 5.40 -0.39 -15.74
C SER A 187 4.43 -1.54 -15.47
N SER A 188 3.60 -1.42 -14.44
CA SER A 188 2.56 -2.41 -14.09
C SER A 188 3.13 -3.82 -13.90
N THR A 189 4.15 -3.96 -13.07
CA THR A 189 4.83 -5.24 -12.79
C THR A 189 4.27 -5.96 -11.55
N GLY A 190 3.38 -5.33 -10.80
CA GLY A 190 2.75 -5.90 -9.60
C GLY A 190 1.89 -7.12 -9.91
N ARG A 191 1.76 -7.99 -8.92
CA ARG A 191 1.01 -9.24 -9.01
C ARG A 191 0.38 -9.65 -7.68
N VAL A 192 -0.62 -10.53 -7.76
CA VAL A 192 -1.22 -11.20 -6.62
C VAL A 192 -0.90 -12.69 -6.70
N LEU A 193 -0.45 -13.25 -5.60
CA LEU A 193 -0.02 -14.64 -5.45
C LEU A 193 -0.99 -15.39 -4.53
N ALA A 194 -1.09 -16.70 -4.71
CA ALA A 194 -1.69 -17.61 -3.74
C ALA A 194 -0.63 -18.62 -3.30
N TYR A 195 -0.44 -18.76 -2.00
CA TYR A 195 0.43 -19.74 -1.38
C TYR A 195 -0.39 -20.81 -0.66
N ASP A 196 -0.09 -22.05 -0.93
CA ASP A 196 -0.69 -23.22 -0.27
C ASP A 196 0.29 -23.76 0.77
N PRO A 197 0.00 -23.60 2.09
CA PRO A 197 0.88 -24.09 3.15
C PRO A 197 1.02 -25.64 3.16
N ALA A 198 -0.04 -26.36 2.74
CA ALA A 198 -0.01 -27.82 2.72
C ALA A 198 0.91 -28.37 1.63
N GLN A 199 0.91 -27.71 0.46
CA GLN A 199 1.77 -28.08 -0.67
C GLN A 199 3.12 -27.33 -0.65
N LYS A 200 3.27 -26.35 0.20
CA LYS A 200 4.44 -25.42 0.25
C LYS A 200 4.74 -24.81 -1.13
N SER A 201 3.71 -24.44 -1.85
CA SER A 201 3.81 -23.96 -3.23
C SER A 201 3.06 -22.65 -3.42
N ALA A 202 3.60 -21.79 -4.29
CA ALA A 202 2.99 -20.53 -4.67
C ALA A 202 2.63 -20.52 -6.15
N ARG A 203 1.53 -19.84 -6.51
CA ARG A 203 1.13 -19.57 -7.88
C ARG A 203 0.74 -18.11 -8.08
N VAL A 204 0.81 -17.62 -9.30
CA VAL A 204 0.26 -16.32 -9.66
C VAL A 204 -1.26 -16.45 -9.84
N VAL A 205 -2.01 -15.56 -9.18
CA VAL A 205 -3.45 -15.38 -9.38
C VAL A 205 -3.68 -14.39 -10.52
N ALA A 206 -3.14 -13.18 -10.36
CA ALA A 206 -3.25 -12.11 -11.34
C ALA A 206 -1.99 -11.24 -11.35
N LYS A 207 -1.73 -10.58 -12.49
CA LYS A 207 -0.54 -9.74 -12.73
C LYS A 207 -0.89 -8.53 -13.60
N GLY A 208 0.04 -7.59 -13.71
CA GLY A 208 -0.11 -6.38 -14.53
C GLY A 208 -0.63 -5.18 -13.75
N PHE A 209 -0.60 -5.23 -12.41
CA PHE A 209 -0.96 -4.10 -11.56
C PHE A 209 0.18 -3.07 -11.51
N CYS A 210 -0.17 -1.79 -11.57
CA CYS A 210 0.72 -0.71 -11.20
C CYS A 210 0.69 -0.54 -9.68
N PHE A 211 1.60 -1.19 -8.98
CA PHE A 211 1.68 -1.28 -7.54
C PHE A 211 0.47 -2.02 -6.93
N ALA A 212 0.49 -3.35 -6.94
CA ALA A 212 -0.50 -4.19 -6.27
C ALA A 212 -0.34 -4.06 -4.75
N ASN A 213 -1.30 -3.43 -4.08
CA ASN A 213 -1.23 -3.10 -2.66
C ASN A 213 -2.27 -3.93 -1.87
N GLY A 214 -3.13 -3.28 -1.10
CA GLY A 214 -4.10 -3.86 -0.21
C GLY A 214 -4.93 -4.99 -0.80
N LEU A 215 -5.14 -6.04 -0.01
CA LEU A 215 -5.95 -7.22 -0.35
C LEU A 215 -7.07 -7.41 0.66
N ALA A 216 -8.25 -7.79 0.18
CA ALA A 216 -9.32 -8.31 1.01
C ALA A 216 -10.07 -9.43 0.28
N LEU A 217 -10.47 -10.48 1.00
CA LEU A 217 -11.34 -11.53 0.45
C LEU A 217 -12.81 -11.08 0.48
N SER A 218 -13.61 -11.49 -0.48
CA SER A 218 -15.07 -11.41 -0.39
C SER A 218 -15.60 -12.31 0.74
N ARG A 219 -16.83 -12.10 1.20
CA ARG A 219 -17.42 -12.88 2.30
C ARG A 219 -17.53 -14.36 1.97
N ASP A 220 -17.81 -14.67 0.70
CA ASP A 220 -17.86 -16.04 0.17
C ASP A 220 -16.48 -16.60 -0.21
N GLU A 221 -15.44 -15.77 -0.12
CA GLU A 221 -14.05 -16.08 -0.50
C GLU A 221 -13.88 -16.53 -1.96
N GLN A 222 -14.81 -16.13 -2.85
CA GLN A 222 -14.69 -16.41 -4.28
C GLN A 222 -13.95 -15.31 -5.04
N HIS A 223 -13.76 -14.15 -4.40
CA HIS A 223 -13.08 -13.00 -5.00
C HIS A 223 -12.08 -12.35 -4.05
N LEU A 224 -11.07 -11.76 -4.64
CA LEU A 224 -10.15 -10.83 -4.02
C LEU A 224 -10.51 -9.42 -4.46
N PHE A 225 -10.53 -8.49 -3.52
CA PHE A 225 -10.43 -7.06 -3.78
C PHE A 225 -8.96 -6.70 -3.74
N VAL A 226 -8.48 -5.96 -4.74
CA VAL A 226 -7.06 -5.63 -4.93
C VAL A 226 -6.92 -4.16 -5.26
N ASN A 227 -6.19 -3.40 -4.45
CA ASN A 227 -5.84 -2.02 -4.76
C ASN A 227 -4.72 -1.98 -5.81
N GLU A 228 -4.93 -1.19 -6.87
CA GLU A 228 -3.92 -0.77 -7.82
C GLU A 228 -3.58 0.70 -7.55
N THR A 229 -2.59 0.93 -6.68
CA THR A 229 -2.24 2.24 -6.13
C THR A 229 -1.89 3.25 -7.21
N GLY A 230 -1.01 2.86 -8.15
CA GLY A 230 -0.50 3.78 -9.16
C GLY A 230 -1.53 4.24 -10.19
N LYS A 231 -2.67 3.54 -10.32
CA LYS A 231 -3.74 3.91 -11.27
C LYS A 231 -5.06 4.28 -10.60
N TYR A 232 -5.06 4.50 -9.28
CA TYR A 232 -6.24 4.96 -8.53
C TYR A 232 -7.44 4.05 -8.68
N ARG A 233 -7.22 2.70 -8.59
CA ARG A 233 -8.24 1.69 -8.86
C ARG A 233 -8.36 0.68 -7.75
N LEU A 234 -9.56 0.12 -7.64
CA LEU A 234 -9.80 -1.11 -6.92
C LEU A 234 -10.40 -2.15 -7.86
N TRP A 235 -9.79 -3.31 -7.87
CA TRP A 235 -10.20 -4.45 -8.67
C TRP A 235 -10.95 -5.49 -7.83
N LYS A 236 -11.90 -6.19 -8.45
CA LYS A 236 -12.48 -7.44 -7.97
C LYS A 236 -12.00 -8.56 -8.88
N VAL A 237 -11.24 -9.52 -8.34
CA VAL A 237 -10.56 -10.60 -9.07
C VAL A 237 -11.03 -11.95 -8.54
N SER A 238 -11.33 -12.92 -9.41
CA SER A 238 -11.65 -14.29 -9.01
C SER A 238 -10.46 -14.95 -8.33
N VAL A 239 -10.67 -15.63 -7.20
CA VAL A 239 -9.62 -16.44 -6.52
C VAL A 239 -9.19 -17.63 -7.36
N HIS A 240 -10.01 -18.05 -8.32
CA HIS A 240 -9.75 -19.17 -9.24
C HIS A 240 -8.92 -18.76 -10.46
N ALA A 241 -8.66 -17.46 -10.64
CA ALA A 241 -7.82 -16.97 -11.72
C ALA A 241 -6.42 -17.59 -11.65
N LYS A 242 -5.86 -17.88 -12.82
CA LYS A 242 -4.52 -18.48 -12.97
C LYS A 242 -3.73 -17.64 -13.96
N ASP A 243 -2.69 -16.97 -13.46
CA ASP A 243 -1.79 -16.11 -14.25
C ASP A 243 -2.56 -15.05 -15.08
N LEU A 244 -3.67 -14.54 -14.54
CA LEU A 244 -4.55 -13.60 -15.21
C LEU A 244 -3.80 -12.26 -15.43
N ASP A 245 -3.76 -11.81 -16.69
CA ASP A 245 -3.29 -10.47 -17.01
C ASP A 245 -4.47 -9.47 -16.93
N ILE A 246 -4.42 -8.52 -15.98
CA ILE A 246 -5.50 -7.54 -15.80
C ILE A 246 -5.65 -6.56 -16.97
N ALA A 247 -4.70 -6.51 -17.90
CA ALA A 247 -4.89 -5.78 -19.16
C ALA A 247 -5.91 -6.48 -20.08
N ARG A 248 -6.19 -7.76 -19.84
CA ARG A 248 -7.18 -8.59 -20.55
C ARG A 248 -7.97 -9.45 -19.56
N PRO A 249 -8.79 -8.81 -18.68
CA PRO A 249 -9.34 -9.47 -17.50
C PRO A 249 -10.42 -10.51 -17.81
N GLY A 250 -11.08 -10.44 -18.98
CA GLY A 250 -12.24 -11.28 -19.28
C GLY A 250 -13.30 -11.18 -18.18
N ASP A 251 -13.93 -12.32 -17.86
CA ASP A 251 -14.93 -12.39 -16.78
C ASP A 251 -14.31 -12.65 -15.39
N GLN A 252 -12.98 -12.83 -15.31
CA GLN A 252 -12.30 -13.20 -14.07
C GLN A 252 -11.87 -12.01 -13.22
N ALA A 253 -11.85 -10.80 -13.78
CA ALA A 253 -11.60 -9.57 -13.03
C ALA A 253 -12.37 -8.40 -13.60
N LYS A 254 -12.73 -7.45 -12.73
CA LYS A 254 -13.33 -6.17 -13.13
C LYS A 254 -12.86 -5.06 -12.21
N VAL A 255 -12.76 -3.86 -12.76
CA VAL A 255 -12.59 -2.64 -11.97
C VAL A 255 -13.88 -2.40 -11.20
N MET A 256 -13.78 -2.27 -9.88
CA MET A 256 -14.90 -1.98 -9.00
C MET A 256 -15.01 -0.49 -8.70
N PHE A 257 -13.89 0.13 -8.39
CA PHE A 257 -13.75 1.58 -8.31
C PHE A 257 -12.63 2.03 -9.24
N ASP A 258 -12.92 3.02 -10.05
CA ASP A 258 -11.95 3.70 -10.92
C ASP A 258 -11.87 5.17 -10.53
N ASN A 259 -10.76 5.80 -10.86
CA ASN A 259 -10.60 7.24 -10.68
C ASN A 259 -10.78 7.70 -9.22
N LEU A 260 -10.29 6.91 -8.27
CA LEU A 260 -10.33 7.22 -6.86
C LEU A 260 -9.62 8.55 -6.54
N PRO A 261 -10.00 9.27 -5.46
CA PRO A 261 -9.49 10.62 -5.16
C PRO A 261 -8.06 10.62 -4.59
N GLY A 262 -7.46 9.47 -4.34
CA GLY A 262 -6.12 9.31 -3.79
C GLY A 262 -5.46 8.01 -4.23
N PHE A 263 -4.28 7.76 -3.72
CA PHE A 263 -3.52 6.53 -3.91
C PHE A 263 -4.06 5.47 -2.94
N PRO A 264 -4.87 4.48 -3.39
CA PRO A 264 -5.43 3.46 -2.53
C PRO A 264 -4.31 2.57 -1.97
N ASP A 265 -4.40 2.28 -0.67
CA ASP A 265 -3.38 1.58 0.08
C ASP A 265 -3.93 0.25 0.64
N ASN A 266 -4.05 0.07 1.94
CA ASN A 266 -4.55 -1.16 2.53
C ASN A 266 -6.06 -1.36 2.35
N LEU A 267 -6.47 -2.63 2.32
CA LEU A 267 -7.85 -3.07 2.41
C LEU A 267 -8.04 -3.89 3.68
N MET A 268 -9.03 -3.52 4.48
CA MET A 268 -9.33 -4.21 5.74
C MET A 268 -10.79 -4.65 5.77
N ARG A 269 -11.04 -5.92 6.07
CA ARG A 269 -12.42 -6.34 6.31
C ARG A 269 -12.94 -5.72 7.60
N GLY A 270 -14.00 -4.96 7.45
CA GLY A 270 -14.77 -4.42 8.56
C GLY A 270 -15.91 -5.36 8.98
N ARG A 271 -16.76 -4.88 9.87
CA ARG A 271 -17.96 -5.58 10.34
C ARG A 271 -19.12 -5.38 9.37
N ASN A 272 -20.13 -6.29 9.45
CA ASN A 272 -21.36 -6.22 8.66
C ASN A 272 -21.14 -6.15 7.14
N GLY A 273 -20.11 -6.85 6.63
CA GLY A 273 -19.81 -6.94 5.20
C GLY A 273 -19.12 -5.72 4.59
N LYS A 274 -18.73 -4.74 5.40
CA LYS A 274 -17.93 -3.60 4.94
C LYS A 274 -16.48 -3.99 4.67
N ILE A 275 -15.87 -3.26 3.74
CA ILE A 275 -14.43 -3.28 3.49
C ILE A 275 -13.97 -1.83 3.59
N TRP A 276 -12.95 -1.60 4.40
CA TRP A 276 -12.29 -0.31 4.56
C TRP A 276 -11.10 -0.19 3.62
N LEU A 277 -10.92 0.98 3.06
CA LEU A 277 -9.78 1.38 2.23
C LEU A 277 -9.23 2.70 2.76
N GLY A 278 -7.90 2.79 2.86
CA GLY A 278 -7.22 4.05 3.14
C GLY A 278 -6.49 4.60 1.91
N PHE A 279 -6.21 5.88 1.94
CA PHE A 279 -5.40 6.55 0.92
C PHE A 279 -4.09 7.05 1.52
N ALA A 280 -2.96 6.54 1.02
CA ALA A 280 -1.65 7.00 1.45
C ALA A 280 -1.44 8.50 1.18
N LYS A 281 -1.95 8.99 0.05
CA LYS A 281 -1.94 10.42 -0.32
C LYS A 281 -3.10 10.76 -1.26
N PRO A 282 -3.54 12.02 -1.31
CA PRO A 282 -4.47 12.50 -2.33
C PRO A 282 -3.80 12.48 -3.72
N ARG A 283 -4.60 12.46 -4.77
CA ARG A 283 -4.11 12.64 -6.15
C ARG A 283 -3.40 13.98 -6.31
N ASN A 284 -2.40 13.98 -7.19
CA ASN A 284 -1.66 15.18 -7.54
C ASN A 284 -1.85 15.50 -9.02
N PRO A 285 -2.46 16.66 -9.37
CA PRO A 285 -2.68 17.05 -10.75
C PRO A 285 -1.41 17.12 -11.59
N ASP A 286 -0.27 17.51 -11.00
CA ASP A 286 1.00 17.58 -11.71
C ASP A 286 1.51 16.18 -12.08
N LEU A 287 1.40 15.21 -11.17
CA LEU A 287 1.73 13.81 -11.46
C LEU A 287 0.80 13.23 -12.55
N ASP A 288 -0.48 13.53 -12.48
CA ASP A 288 -1.46 13.08 -13.47
C ASP A 288 -1.14 13.63 -14.87
N GLN A 289 -0.80 14.93 -14.97
CA GLN A 289 -0.40 15.57 -16.24
C GLN A 289 0.91 15.00 -16.79
N MET A 290 1.82 14.59 -15.92
CA MET A 290 3.07 13.95 -16.30
C MET A 290 2.90 12.48 -16.70
N GLY A 291 1.76 11.86 -16.40
CA GLY A 291 1.46 10.48 -16.74
C GLY A 291 1.67 10.16 -18.22
N SER A 292 1.22 11.04 -19.12
CA SER A 292 1.40 10.93 -20.57
C SER A 292 2.77 11.36 -21.08
N LYS A 293 3.67 11.85 -20.20
CA LYS A 293 4.94 12.47 -20.56
C LYS A 293 6.13 11.76 -19.89
N PRO A 294 6.52 10.56 -20.35
CA PRO A 294 7.59 9.75 -19.73
C PRO A 294 8.89 10.51 -19.48
N PHE A 295 9.29 11.37 -20.41
CA PHE A 295 10.52 12.15 -20.30
C PHE A 295 10.49 13.14 -19.11
N LEU A 296 9.35 13.78 -18.83
CA LEU A 296 9.23 14.71 -17.69
C LEU A 296 9.40 13.97 -16.37
N ARG A 297 8.90 12.73 -16.24
CA ARG A 297 9.09 11.92 -15.05
C ARG A 297 10.58 11.62 -14.79
N LYS A 298 11.37 11.38 -15.85
CA LYS A 298 12.83 11.26 -15.72
C LYS A 298 13.49 12.57 -15.29
N ILE A 299 12.99 13.73 -15.75
CA ILE A 299 13.50 15.03 -15.29
C ILE A 299 13.22 15.26 -13.81
N ILE A 300 12.00 14.97 -13.34
CA ILE A 300 11.63 15.13 -11.92
C ILE A 300 12.57 14.32 -11.02
N LEU A 301 12.92 13.09 -11.37
CA LEU A 301 13.85 12.29 -10.58
C LEU A 301 15.29 12.82 -10.55
N ARG A 302 15.65 13.73 -11.47
CA ARG A 302 16.94 14.43 -11.46
C ARG A 302 16.94 15.70 -10.63
N LEU A 303 15.75 16.14 -10.18
CA LEU A 303 15.64 17.29 -9.27
C LEU A 303 15.94 16.84 -7.83
N PRO A 304 16.43 17.75 -6.98
CA PRO A 304 16.42 17.51 -5.54
C PRO A 304 15.03 17.15 -5.04
N ARG A 305 14.94 16.21 -4.08
CA ARG A 305 13.65 15.73 -3.52
C ARG A 305 12.73 16.85 -3.04
N SER A 306 13.29 17.93 -2.50
CA SER A 306 12.53 19.10 -2.05
C SER A 306 11.74 19.82 -3.15
N LEU A 307 12.06 19.55 -4.42
CA LEU A 307 11.37 20.11 -5.59
C LEU A 307 10.41 19.11 -6.26
N TRP A 308 10.26 17.93 -5.70
CA TRP A 308 9.31 16.96 -6.24
C TRP A 308 7.87 17.38 -5.92
N PRO A 309 6.93 17.15 -6.83
CA PRO A 309 5.52 17.47 -6.63
C PRO A 309 4.87 16.47 -5.66
N VAL A 310 5.18 16.60 -4.37
CA VAL A 310 4.60 15.74 -3.33
C VAL A 310 3.24 16.30 -2.92
N PRO A 311 2.16 15.48 -2.93
CA PRO A 311 0.87 15.91 -2.44
C PRO A 311 0.93 16.36 -0.98
N LYS A 312 0.11 17.34 -0.60
CA LYS A 312 -0.04 17.76 0.81
C LYS A 312 -0.53 16.59 1.65
N ALA A 313 -0.21 16.64 2.95
CA ALA A 313 -0.79 15.71 3.92
C ALA A 313 -2.33 15.82 3.91
N TYR A 314 -3.00 14.70 3.98
CA TYR A 314 -4.47 14.59 3.99
C TYR A 314 -4.83 13.21 4.54
N GLY A 315 -5.66 13.16 5.56
CA GLY A 315 -6.20 11.91 6.06
C GLY A 315 -7.46 11.53 5.30
N HIS A 316 -7.55 10.32 4.76
CA HIS A 316 -8.76 9.86 4.08
C HIS A 316 -8.89 8.35 4.10
N VAL A 317 -9.98 7.87 4.66
CA VAL A 317 -10.39 6.47 4.60
C VAL A 317 -11.86 6.37 4.24
N PHE A 318 -12.26 5.31 3.54
CA PHE A 318 -13.67 5.06 3.29
C PHE A 318 -14.00 3.58 3.39
N ALA A 319 -15.28 3.29 3.65
CA ALA A 319 -15.81 1.93 3.65
C ALA A 319 -16.81 1.73 2.52
N PHE A 320 -16.79 0.54 1.95
CA PHE A 320 -17.70 0.14 0.88
C PHE A 320 -18.23 -1.28 1.10
N THR A 321 -19.32 -1.60 0.43
CA THR A 321 -19.90 -2.93 0.36
C THR A 321 -19.39 -3.70 -0.86
N GLU A 322 -19.48 -5.02 -0.85
CA GLU A 322 -18.95 -5.88 -1.92
C GLU A 322 -19.63 -5.70 -3.29
N ASP A 323 -20.75 -4.96 -3.33
CA ASP A 323 -21.43 -4.50 -4.55
C ASP A 323 -20.99 -3.10 -5.01
N GLY A 324 -20.08 -2.43 -4.28
CA GLY A 324 -19.47 -1.17 -4.70
C GLY A 324 -20.18 0.09 -4.17
N ARG A 325 -21.03 -0.02 -3.16
CA ARG A 325 -21.66 1.14 -2.53
C ARG A 325 -20.77 1.68 -1.42
N VAL A 326 -20.40 2.96 -1.49
CA VAL A 326 -19.71 3.66 -0.38
C VAL A 326 -20.70 3.84 0.78
N VAL A 327 -20.31 3.43 1.98
CA VAL A 327 -21.17 3.44 3.19
C VAL A 327 -20.60 4.28 4.33
N ALA A 328 -19.36 4.67 4.25
CA ALA A 328 -18.71 5.64 5.14
C ALA A 328 -17.56 6.30 4.39
N ASP A 329 -17.30 7.56 4.70
CA ASP A 329 -16.17 8.33 4.19
C ASP A 329 -15.73 9.28 5.30
N LEU A 330 -14.48 9.16 5.73
CA LEU A 330 -13.92 9.92 6.84
C LEU A 330 -12.64 10.60 6.39
N GLN A 331 -12.54 11.92 6.63
CA GLN A 331 -11.46 12.74 6.13
C GLN A 331 -10.89 13.66 7.22
N ASP A 332 -9.62 14.01 7.04
CA ASP A 332 -8.92 15.09 7.73
C ASP A 332 -8.22 15.98 6.68
N PRO A 333 -8.90 17.04 6.21
CA PRO A 333 -8.34 17.94 5.19
C PRO A 333 -7.07 18.68 5.62
N ASP A 334 -6.88 18.86 6.91
CA ASP A 334 -5.69 19.54 7.46
C ASP A 334 -4.48 18.59 7.51
N GLY A 335 -4.73 17.27 7.43
CA GLY A 335 -3.68 16.24 7.43
C GLY A 335 -2.91 16.15 8.74
N ALA A 336 -3.55 16.48 9.86
CA ALA A 336 -2.95 16.33 11.19
C ALA A 336 -2.64 14.85 11.50
N TYR A 337 -3.48 13.93 10.98
CA TYR A 337 -3.21 12.50 10.95
C TYR A 337 -3.00 12.06 9.49
N PRO A 338 -1.75 12.09 8.99
CA PRO A 338 -1.46 11.99 7.57
C PRO A 338 -1.37 10.55 7.09
N GLU A 339 -1.46 10.38 5.76
CA GLU A 339 -1.07 9.16 5.06
C GLU A 339 -1.76 7.92 5.63
N THR A 340 -3.09 8.01 5.72
CA THR A 340 -3.95 6.95 6.25
C THR A 340 -3.93 5.73 5.34
N THR A 341 -3.47 4.58 5.84
CA THR A 341 -3.33 3.36 5.02
C THR A 341 -4.57 2.48 5.07
N GLY A 342 -5.31 2.46 6.17
CA GLY A 342 -6.49 1.63 6.32
C GLY A 342 -7.21 1.82 7.66
N VAL A 343 -8.20 0.97 7.91
CA VAL A 343 -8.98 1.01 9.16
C VAL A 343 -9.24 -0.39 9.67
N THR A 344 -8.84 -0.66 10.92
CA THR A 344 -9.26 -1.88 11.63
C THR A 344 -10.50 -1.59 12.46
N GLU A 345 -11.63 -2.20 12.08
CA GLU A 345 -12.92 -2.02 12.72
C GLU A 345 -13.19 -3.13 13.76
N THR A 346 -13.30 -2.76 15.03
CA THR A 346 -13.74 -3.64 16.12
C THR A 346 -15.22 -3.43 16.45
N ALA A 347 -15.68 -3.96 17.57
CA ALA A 347 -17.07 -3.77 18.01
C ALA A 347 -17.35 -2.33 18.42
N ASP A 348 -16.35 -1.66 19.00
CA ASP A 348 -16.45 -0.38 19.73
C ASP A 348 -15.53 0.71 19.17
N ARG A 349 -14.56 0.36 18.29
CA ARG A 349 -13.55 1.30 17.80
C ARG A 349 -13.25 1.11 16.32
N LEU A 350 -12.81 2.22 15.71
CA LEU A 350 -12.09 2.27 14.43
C LEU A 350 -10.65 2.66 14.72
N TYR A 351 -9.68 1.79 14.44
CA TYR A 351 -8.26 2.12 14.52
C TYR A 351 -7.80 2.55 13.13
N ILE A 352 -7.26 3.76 13.04
CA ILE A 352 -6.84 4.38 11.78
C ILE A 352 -5.35 4.13 11.60
N GLN A 353 -5.00 3.47 10.53
CA GLN A 353 -3.63 3.12 10.16
C GLN A 353 -2.97 4.29 9.43
N SER A 354 -1.65 4.42 9.54
CA SER A 354 -0.88 5.51 8.91
C SER A 354 0.57 5.12 8.67
N LEU A 355 1.17 5.64 7.59
CA LEU A 355 2.60 5.43 7.28
C LEU A 355 3.54 6.18 8.24
N HIS A 356 3.17 7.35 8.72
CA HIS A 356 4.09 8.24 9.44
C HIS A 356 3.52 8.90 10.71
N ALA A 357 2.30 8.54 11.13
CA ALA A 357 1.76 9.08 12.39
C ALA A 357 2.58 8.59 13.59
N LYS A 358 2.76 9.47 14.58
CA LYS A 358 3.51 9.15 15.81
C LYS A 358 2.74 8.33 16.83
N GLY A 359 1.47 8.06 16.59
CA GLY A 359 0.60 7.28 17.44
C GLY A 359 -0.46 6.56 16.62
N LEU A 360 -1.08 5.54 17.19
CA LEU A 360 -2.22 4.87 16.58
C LEU A 360 -3.50 5.67 16.83
N GLY A 361 -4.05 6.24 15.76
CA GLY A 361 -5.31 6.97 15.80
C GLY A 361 -6.50 6.05 16.00
N TRP A 362 -7.51 6.49 16.76
CA TRP A 362 -8.76 5.74 16.88
C TRP A 362 -9.97 6.65 17.12
N LEU A 363 -11.13 6.15 16.72
CA LEU A 363 -12.45 6.75 16.97
C LEU A 363 -13.34 5.76 17.71
N PRO A 364 -14.19 6.21 18.63
CA PRO A 364 -15.30 5.41 19.14
C PRO A 364 -16.31 5.15 18.00
N LYS A 365 -17.02 4.04 18.09
CA LYS A 365 -17.99 3.61 17.09
C LYS A 365 -19.42 3.83 17.57
#